data_6f9b9400516f0b42ddfea99d28dec937
#
_entry.id   6f9b9400516f0b42ddfea99d28dec937
#
_cell.length_a   1.000
_cell.length_b   1.000
_cell.length_c   1.000
_cell.angle_alpha   90.00
_cell.angle_beta   90.00
_cell.angle_gamma   90.00
#
_symmetry.space_group_name_H-M   'P 1'
#
loop_
_entity.id
_entity.type
_entity.pdbx_description
1 polymer ?
#
loop_
_entity_poly.entity_id
_entity_poly.type
_entity_poly.pdbx_seq_one_letter_code
_entity_poly.pdbx_strand_id
1 'polypeptide(L)'
;MSCLLENSLKMFSSLFVSAFPYIEETALASIACTLSNQYIMLATNIKYVATLCSFFSRIGSTNLARQVLGEVEEQLVTLSYDKYGHQLVEVFLEHGQTDVQEQVVISLSSQVVELACHPSGHSVIVKCIKTSSDQHQLVLIENICKEDTAMVRLARDQYGHMVVLTMLEVSRHKQIHNTLRIAILVKQEEVAGTEFGREVIKTMRTKYRAR
;
A
#
# COMPACT_ATOMS: atom_id res chain seq x y z
N MET A 1 -3.78 32.15 -11.05
CA MET A 1 -4.44 30.86 -10.78
C MET A 1 -4.11 30.25 -9.41
N SER A 2 -2.94 30.52 -8.81
CA SER A 2 -2.53 29.93 -7.52
C SER A 2 -3.33 30.43 -6.29
N CYS A 3 -3.72 31.68 -6.22
CA CYS A 3 -4.34 32.28 -5.02
C CYS A 3 -5.79 31.82 -4.77
N LEU A 4 -6.57 31.56 -5.82
CA LEU A 4 -7.93 31.02 -5.72
C LEU A 4 -7.92 29.55 -5.29
N LEU A 5 -6.97 28.78 -5.77
CA LEU A 5 -6.74 27.38 -5.39
C LEU A 5 -6.30 27.27 -3.93
N GLU A 6 -5.35 28.11 -3.49
CA GLU A 6 -4.90 28.13 -2.08
C GLU A 6 -6.02 28.54 -1.11
N ASN A 7 -6.86 29.49 -1.48
CA ASN A 7 -8.00 29.88 -0.65
C ASN A 7 -9.09 28.81 -0.61
N SER A 8 -9.39 28.15 -1.73
CA SER A 8 -10.30 27.01 -1.77
C SER A 8 -9.78 25.84 -0.93
N LEU A 9 -8.48 25.55 -1.02
CA LEU A 9 -7.83 24.45 -0.27
C LEU A 9 -7.68 24.78 1.24
N LYS A 10 -7.48 26.04 1.62
CA LYS A 10 -7.48 26.46 3.04
C LYS A 10 -8.89 26.39 3.65
N MET A 11 -9.93 26.79 2.91
CA MET A 11 -11.31 26.58 3.32
C MET A 11 -11.63 25.08 3.40
N PHE A 12 -11.11 24.28 2.47
CA PHE A 12 -11.25 22.82 2.47
C PHE A 12 -10.68 22.17 3.72
N SER A 13 -9.47 22.57 4.16
CA SER A 13 -8.81 21.94 5.32
C SER A 13 -9.46 22.27 6.66
N SER A 14 -9.97 23.48 6.86
CA SER A 14 -10.51 23.91 8.17
C SER A 14 -12.00 23.58 8.34
N LEU A 15 -12.81 23.70 7.28
CA LEU A 15 -14.23 23.38 7.29
C LEU A 15 -14.48 21.89 7.09
N PHE A 16 -13.60 21.21 6.35
CA PHE A 16 -13.75 19.81 5.98
C PHE A 16 -13.65 18.89 7.18
N VAL A 17 -12.70 19.11 8.09
CA VAL A 17 -12.48 18.25 9.26
C VAL A 17 -13.67 18.31 10.24
N SER A 18 -14.32 19.46 10.41
CA SER A 18 -15.44 19.62 11.34
C SER A 18 -16.82 19.30 10.76
N ALA A 19 -17.03 19.56 9.46
CA ALA A 19 -18.30 19.31 8.78
C ALA A 19 -18.39 17.95 8.08
N PHE A 20 -17.27 17.23 7.96
CA PHE A 20 -17.09 16.03 7.17
C PHE A 20 -18.10 14.89 7.44
N PRO A 21 -18.50 14.60 8.70
CA PRO A 21 -19.47 13.53 8.97
C PRO A 21 -20.87 13.78 8.39
N TYR A 22 -21.19 15.02 8.03
CA TYR A 22 -22.53 15.45 7.62
C TYR A 22 -22.65 15.83 6.14
N ILE A 23 -21.56 15.65 5.34
CA ILE A 23 -21.56 15.99 3.92
C ILE A 23 -22.33 14.91 3.14
N GLU A 24 -23.33 15.34 2.38
CA GLU A 24 -24.11 14.48 1.49
C GLU A 24 -23.27 13.95 0.31
N GLU A 25 -23.64 12.81 -0.25
CA GLU A 25 -22.95 12.15 -1.36
C GLU A 25 -22.85 13.02 -2.61
N THR A 26 -23.87 13.82 -2.89
CA THR A 26 -23.90 14.80 -3.99
C THR A 26 -22.82 15.87 -3.84
N ALA A 27 -22.59 16.34 -2.61
CA ALA A 27 -21.54 17.29 -2.32
C ALA A 27 -20.14 16.66 -2.42
N LEU A 28 -19.99 15.39 -2.02
CA LEU A 28 -18.73 14.64 -2.21
C LEU A 28 -18.40 14.49 -3.69
N ALA A 29 -19.39 14.22 -4.55
CA ALA A 29 -19.21 14.16 -5.99
C ALA A 29 -18.77 15.51 -6.59
N SER A 30 -19.36 16.61 -6.14
CA SER A 30 -18.99 17.96 -6.56
C SER A 30 -17.55 18.30 -6.16
N ILE A 31 -17.15 17.87 -4.95
CA ILE A 31 -15.78 18.02 -4.46
C ILE A 31 -14.80 17.21 -5.31
N ALA A 32 -15.11 15.94 -5.61
CA ALA A 32 -14.29 15.09 -6.47
C ALA A 32 -14.07 15.75 -7.84
N CYS A 33 -15.12 16.25 -8.46
CA CYS A 33 -15.04 16.98 -9.73
C CYS A 33 -14.14 18.22 -9.65
N THR A 34 -14.20 18.97 -8.54
CA THR A 34 -13.38 20.17 -8.34
C THR A 34 -11.89 19.83 -8.15
N LEU A 35 -11.59 18.66 -7.54
CA LEU A 35 -10.24 18.19 -7.28
C LEU A 35 -9.64 17.40 -8.47
N SER A 36 -10.43 17.08 -9.49
CA SER A 36 -9.96 16.37 -10.68
C SER A 36 -8.68 16.99 -11.25
N ASN A 37 -7.74 16.15 -11.66
CA ASN A 37 -6.39 16.51 -12.12
C ASN A 37 -5.46 17.16 -11.07
N GLN A 38 -5.86 17.21 -9.78
CA GLN A 38 -5.04 17.81 -8.71
C GLN A 38 -4.62 16.80 -7.63
N TYR A 39 -5.13 15.58 -7.69
CA TYR A 39 -4.93 14.57 -6.63
C TYR A 39 -3.47 14.30 -6.34
N ILE A 40 -2.61 14.20 -7.36
CA ILE A 40 -1.18 13.92 -7.19
C ILE A 40 -0.48 15.07 -6.46
N MET A 41 -0.74 16.31 -6.89
CA MET A 41 -0.19 17.50 -6.24
C MET A 41 -0.62 17.62 -4.77
N LEU A 42 -1.87 17.28 -4.48
CA LEU A 42 -2.41 17.32 -3.11
C LEU A 42 -1.86 16.18 -2.26
N ALA A 43 -1.74 14.97 -2.82
CA ALA A 43 -1.22 13.80 -2.12
C ALA A 43 0.26 13.93 -1.74
N THR A 44 1.07 14.59 -2.57
CA THR A 44 2.51 14.81 -2.33
C THR A 44 2.79 16.02 -1.44
N ASN A 45 1.76 16.72 -0.95
CA ASN A 45 1.90 17.91 -0.14
C ASN A 45 1.49 17.67 1.34
N ILE A 46 2.43 17.90 2.27
CA ILE A 46 2.23 17.72 3.72
C ILE A 46 0.98 18.45 4.27
N LYS A 47 0.61 19.58 3.67
CA LYS A 47 -0.53 20.40 4.16
C LYS A 47 -1.88 19.79 3.77
N TYR A 48 -1.95 19.04 2.69
CA TYR A 48 -3.20 18.60 2.08
C TYR A 48 -3.43 17.10 2.12
N VAL A 49 -2.36 16.31 2.26
CA VAL A 49 -2.46 14.85 2.22
C VAL A 49 -3.43 14.30 3.27
N ALA A 50 -3.40 14.77 4.51
CA ALA A 50 -4.30 14.30 5.56
C ALA A 50 -5.78 14.57 5.24
N THR A 51 -6.08 15.77 4.69
CA THR A 51 -7.44 16.15 4.27
C THR A 51 -7.89 15.28 3.09
N LEU A 52 -6.99 15.05 2.14
CA LEU A 52 -7.25 14.20 0.99
C LEU A 52 -7.51 12.75 1.41
N CYS A 53 -6.70 12.19 2.29
CA CYS A 53 -6.89 10.86 2.85
C CYS A 53 -8.23 10.71 3.58
N SER A 54 -8.61 11.73 4.37
CA SER A 54 -9.93 11.78 5.02
C SER A 54 -11.06 11.81 4.01
N PHE A 55 -10.92 12.54 2.91
CA PHE A 55 -11.90 12.54 1.81
C PHE A 55 -12.02 11.15 1.18
N PHE A 56 -10.89 10.49 0.87
CA PHE A 56 -10.90 9.16 0.27
C PHE A 56 -11.40 8.06 1.19
N SER A 57 -11.14 8.13 2.49
CA SER A 57 -11.72 7.19 3.45
C SER A 57 -13.24 7.24 3.46
N ARG A 58 -13.83 8.39 3.13
CA ARG A 58 -15.28 8.58 3.07
C ARG A 58 -15.90 8.06 1.77
N ILE A 59 -15.25 8.29 0.63
CA ILE A 59 -15.76 7.87 -0.68
C ILE A 59 -15.30 6.46 -1.10
N GLY A 60 -14.41 5.82 -0.33
CA GLY A 60 -13.75 4.57 -0.69
C GLY A 60 -14.71 3.45 -1.08
N SER A 61 -15.87 3.35 -0.43
CA SER A 61 -16.89 2.37 -0.75
C SER A 61 -17.87 2.80 -1.88
N THR A 62 -17.59 3.91 -2.57
CA THR A 62 -18.45 4.47 -3.63
C THR A 62 -17.80 4.36 -5.00
N ASN A 63 -18.58 4.58 -6.06
CA ASN A 63 -18.06 4.66 -7.43
C ASN A 63 -17.11 5.85 -7.66
N LEU A 64 -17.14 6.86 -6.79
CA LEU A 64 -16.20 7.99 -6.85
C LEU A 64 -14.76 7.55 -6.61
N ALA A 65 -14.53 6.60 -5.70
CA ALA A 65 -13.18 6.07 -5.46
C ALA A 65 -12.57 5.45 -6.71
N ARG A 66 -13.38 4.71 -7.50
CA ARG A 66 -12.95 4.12 -8.77
C ARG A 66 -12.62 5.19 -9.81
N GLN A 67 -13.44 6.24 -9.90
CA GLN A 67 -13.19 7.35 -10.82
C GLN A 67 -11.87 8.04 -10.49
N VAL A 68 -11.62 8.32 -9.20
CA VAL A 68 -10.38 8.97 -8.78
C VAL A 68 -9.18 8.05 -8.93
N LEU A 69 -9.33 6.74 -8.65
CA LEU A 69 -8.27 5.78 -8.92
C LEU A 69 -7.84 5.84 -10.39
N GLY A 70 -8.81 5.89 -11.34
CA GLY A 70 -8.50 6.04 -12.77
C GLY A 70 -7.67 7.27 -13.11
N GLU A 71 -7.81 8.37 -12.37
CA GLU A 71 -6.99 9.59 -12.58
C GLU A 71 -5.55 9.46 -12.04
N VAL A 72 -5.32 8.61 -11.03
CA VAL A 72 -4.01 8.49 -10.37
C VAL A 72 -3.32 7.14 -10.65
N GLU A 73 -3.95 6.23 -11.37
CA GLU A 73 -3.49 4.86 -11.57
C GLU A 73 -2.06 4.77 -12.11
N GLU A 74 -1.75 5.54 -13.15
CA GLU A 74 -0.40 5.59 -13.75
C GLU A 74 0.67 6.12 -12.77
N GLN A 75 0.26 6.80 -11.71
CA GLN A 75 1.14 7.40 -10.72
C GLN A 75 1.21 6.62 -9.39
N LEU A 76 0.49 5.49 -9.25
CA LEU A 76 0.44 4.72 -8.01
C LEU A 76 1.83 4.29 -7.53
N VAL A 77 2.69 3.86 -8.44
CA VAL A 77 4.09 3.50 -8.12
C VAL A 77 4.85 4.72 -7.61
N THR A 78 4.77 5.84 -8.31
CA THR A 78 5.44 7.10 -7.93
C THR A 78 4.93 7.61 -6.58
N LEU A 79 3.61 7.59 -6.37
CA LEU A 79 2.99 7.96 -5.09
C LEU A 79 3.45 7.04 -3.95
N SER A 80 3.63 5.74 -4.20
CA SER A 80 4.10 4.78 -3.21
C SER A 80 5.55 5.04 -2.75
N TYR A 81 6.38 5.65 -3.58
CA TYR A 81 7.72 6.11 -3.21
C TYR A 81 7.71 7.46 -2.50
N ASP A 82 6.68 8.28 -2.71
CA ASP A 82 6.64 9.63 -2.14
C ASP A 82 6.39 9.60 -0.62
N LYS A 83 7.06 10.50 0.10
CA LYS A 83 6.99 10.61 1.57
C LYS A 83 5.58 10.84 2.11
N TYR A 84 4.71 11.46 1.35
CA TYR A 84 3.32 11.78 1.72
C TYR A 84 2.32 11.01 0.86
N GLY A 85 2.61 10.88 -0.44
CA GLY A 85 1.76 10.26 -1.43
C GLY A 85 1.39 8.80 -1.12
N HIS A 86 2.30 8.04 -0.47
CA HIS A 86 2.04 6.65 -0.07
C HIS A 86 0.78 6.52 0.81
N GLN A 87 0.45 7.54 1.62
CA GLN A 87 -0.73 7.54 2.47
C GLN A 87 -2.03 7.47 1.65
N LEU A 88 -2.08 8.14 0.49
CA LEU A 88 -3.23 8.05 -0.40
C LEU A 88 -3.40 6.63 -0.95
N VAL A 89 -2.30 5.99 -1.35
CA VAL A 89 -2.34 4.59 -1.84
C VAL A 89 -2.81 3.63 -0.74
N GLU A 90 -2.36 3.83 0.48
CA GLU A 90 -2.82 3.05 1.64
C GLU A 90 -4.32 3.22 1.91
N VAL A 91 -4.85 4.43 1.71
CA VAL A 91 -6.29 4.70 1.89
C VAL A 91 -7.13 3.99 0.82
N PHE A 92 -6.69 3.92 -0.43
CA PHE A 92 -7.36 3.09 -1.45
C PHE A 92 -7.39 1.60 -1.06
N LEU A 93 -6.30 1.09 -0.50
CA LEU A 93 -6.21 -0.30 -0.04
C LEU A 93 -7.07 -0.57 1.21
N GLU A 94 -7.26 0.43 2.07
CA GLU A 94 -7.99 0.27 3.34
C GLU A 94 -9.51 0.45 3.18
N HIS A 95 -9.92 1.43 2.39
CA HIS A 95 -11.32 1.86 2.29
C HIS A 95 -11.94 1.61 0.91
N GLY A 96 -11.14 1.30 -0.10
CA GLY A 96 -11.62 1.00 -1.45
C GLY A 96 -12.48 -0.26 -1.51
N GLN A 97 -13.41 -0.31 -2.46
CA GLN A 97 -14.10 -1.56 -2.81
C GLN A 97 -13.07 -2.60 -3.30
N THR A 98 -13.45 -3.87 -3.29
CA THR A 98 -12.55 -4.98 -3.63
C THR A 98 -11.87 -4.79 -4.98
N ASP A 99 -12.58 -4.33 -6.00
CA ASP A 99 -12.03 -4.07 -7.33
C ASP A 99 -11.00 -2.92 -7.34
N VAL A 100 -11.23 -1.86 -6.53
CA VAL A 100 -10.26 -0.76 -6.34
C VAL A 100 -9.00 -1.29 -5.66
N GLN A 101 -9.14 -2.09 -4.61
CA GLN A 101 -8.01 -2.71 -3.91
C GLN A 101 -7.20 -3.61 -4.85
N GLU A 102 -7.89 -4.47 -5.61
CA GLU A 102 -7.27 -5.38 -6.59
C GLU A 102 -6.49 -4.62 -7.67
N GLN A 103 -7.08 -3.55 -8.22
CA GLN A 103 -6.42 -2.71 -9.21
C GLN A 103 -5.12 -2.10 -8.67
N VAL A 104 -5.14 -1.57 -7.44
CA VAL A 104 -3.93 -1.04 -6.80
C VAL A 104 -2.86 -2.14 -6.63
N VAL A 105 -3.24 -3.33 -6.15
CA VAL A 105 -2.30 -4.45 -5.97
C VAL A 105 -1.68 -4.88 -7.29
N ILE A 106 -2.47 -4.99 -8.35
CA ILE A 106 -2.00 -5.36 -9.70
C ILE A 106 -1.00 -4.31 -10.20
N SER A 107 -1.34 -3.03 -10.10
CA SER A 107 -0.48 -1.91 -10.57
C SER A 107 0.87 -1.88 -9.84
N LEU A 108 0.93 -2.28 -8.57
CA LEU A 108 2.16 -2.28 -7.77
C LEU A 108 2.95 -3.59 -7.86
N SER A 109 2.34 -4.67 -8.34
CA SER A 109 2.90 -6.03 -8.27
C SER A 109 4.24 -6.18 -8.99
N SER A 110 4.47 -5.46 -10.09
CA SER A 110 5.74 -5.50 -10.85
C SER A 110 6.91 -4.83 -10.14
N GLN A 111 6.63 -3.94 -9.18
CA GLN A 111 7.63 -3.17 -8.42
C GLN A 111 7.69 -3.60 -6.94
N VAL A 112 7.11 -4.76 -6.61
CA VAL A 112 6.93 -5.19 -5.21
C VAL A 112 8.22 -5.27 -4.43
N VAL A 113 9.32 -5.76 -5.02
CA VAL A 113 10.63 -5.90 -4.35
C VAL A 113 11.25 -4.54 -4.06
N GLU A 114 11.22 -3.64 -5.04
CA GLU A 114 11.78 -2.30 -4.90
C GLU A 114 10.99 -1.48 -3.86
N LEU A 115 9.67 -1.52 -3.95
CA LEU A 115 8.78 -0.85 -2.99
C LEU A 115 8.95 -1.40 -1.58
N ALA A 116 9.09 -2.72 -1.44
CA ALA A 116 9.27 -3.37 -0.13
C ALA A 116 10.57 -2.94 0.59
N CYS A 117 11.62 -2.60 -0.16
CA CYS A 117 12.88 -2.08 0.39
C CYS A 117 12.90 -0.55 0.55
N HIS A 118 11.78 0.15 0.29
CA HIS A 118 11.73 1.61 0.35
C HIS A 118 11.07 2.12 1.65
N PRO A 119 11.56 3.23 2.26
CA PRO A 119 11.01 3.77 3.52
C PRO A 119 9.51 4.05 3.51
N SER A 120 8.95 4.53 2.40
CA SER A 120 7.51 4.74 2.24
C SER A 120 6.81 3.54 1.60
N GLY A 121 7.44 2.93 0.59
CA GLY A 121 6.85 1.85 -0.20
C GLY A 121 6.54 0.58 0.61
N HIS A 122 7.38 0.23 1.60
CA HIS A 122 7.17 -0.99 2.39
C HIS A 122 5.83 -1.01 3.11
N SER A 123 5.37 0.14 3.63
CA SER A 123 4.08 0.23 4.33
C SER A 123 2.91 -0.01 3.38
N VAL A 124 3.02 0.47 2.14
CA VAL A 124 2.04 0.19 1.07
C VAL A 124 1.99 -1.31 0.76
N ILE A 125 3.15 -1.96 0.59
CA ILE A 125 3.19 -3.40 0.31
C ILE A 125 2.68 -4.23 1.50
N VAL A 126 3.00 -3.85 2.73
CA VAL A 126 2.40 -4.46 3.94
C VAL A 126 0.88 -4.33 3.92
N LYS A 127 0.35 -3.17 3.53
CA LYS A 127 -1.10 -2.96 3.40
C LYS A 127 -1.68 -3.82 2.27
N CYS A 128 -1.05 -3.87 1.09
CA CYS A 128 -1.44 -4.78 -0.01
C CYS A 128 -1.61 -6.22 0.47
N ILE A 129 -0.63 -6.76 1.19
CA ILE A 129 -0.68 -8.14 1.70
C ILE A 129 -1.84 -8.34 2.68
N LYS A 130 -2.09 -7.38 3.56
CA LYS A 130 -3.15 -7.47 4.58
C LYS A 130 -4.56 -7.38 4.02
N THR A 131 -4.77 -6.61 2.95
CA THR A 131 -6.09 -6.36 2.35
C THR A 131 -6.40 -7.28 1.17
N SER A 132 -5.38 -7.90 0.55
CA SER A 132 -5.54 -8.76 -0.62
C SER A 132 -6.18 -10.11 -0.31
N SER A 133 -6.94 -10.61 -1.29
CA SER A 133 -7.35 -12.03 -1.34
C SER A 133 -6.14 -12.96 -1.44
N ASP A 134 -6.33 -14.23 -1.08
CA ASP A 134 -5.28 -15.26 -1.21
C ASP A 134 -4.69 -15.32 -2.63
N GLN A 135 -5.50 -15.11 -3.66
CA GLN A 135 -5.06 -15.10 -5.05
C GLN A 135 -4.09 -13.94 -5.36
N HIS A 136 -4.41 -12.73 -4.89
CA HIS A 136 -3.53 -11.57 -5.09
C HIS A 136 -2.28 -11.64 -4.21
N GLN A 137 -2.36 -12.25 -3.03
CA GLN A 137 -1.17 -12.55 -2.23
C GLN A 137 -0.23 -13.51 -2.98
N LEU A 138 -0.77 -14.53 -3.67
CA LEU A 138 0.03 -15.43 -4.52
C LEU A 138 0.75 -14.65 -5.63
N VAL A 139 0.06 -13.76 -6.34
CA VAL A 139 0.66 -12.92 -7.40
C VAL A 139 1.83 -12.09 -6.86
N LEU A 140 1.68 -11.46 -5.68
CA LEU A 140 2.77 -10.70 -5.07
C LEU A 140 3.97 -11.60 -4.74
N ILE A 141 3.74 -12.78 -4.18
CA ILE A 141 4.80 -13.73 -3.82
C ILE A 141 5.48 -14.31 -5.06
N GLU A 142 4.72 -14.65 -6.10
CA GLU A 142 5.28 -15.11 -7.35
C GLU A 142 6.16 -14.05 -8.00
N ASN A 143 5.78 -12.77 -7.96
CA ASN A 143 6.61 -11.68 -8.46
C ASN A 143 7.91 -11.53 -7.65
N ILE A 144 7.86 -11.69 -6.33
CA ILE A 144 9.06 -11.71 -5.48
C ILE A 144 9.96 -12.91 -5.84
N CYS A 145 9.37 -14.08 -6.06
CA CYS A 145 10.12 -15.32 -6.35
C CYS A 145 10.64 -15.43 -7.79
N LYS A 146 10.27 -14.52 -8.70
CA LYS A 146 10.83 -14.48 -10.06
C LYS A 146 12.33 -14.21 -10.10
N GLU A 147 12.82 -13.47 -9.13
CA GLU A 147 14.22 -13.17 -8.97
C GLU A 147 14.80 -13.99 -7.81
N ASP A 148 15.81 -14.84 -8.10
CA ASP A 148 16.39 -15.76 -7.12
C ASP A 148 16.96 -15.08 -5.86
N THR A 149 17.36 -13.82 -5.97
CA THR A 149 17.97 -13.05 -4.89
C THR A 149 16.97 -12.17 -4.12
N ALA A 150 15.76 -11.96 -4.67
CA ALA A 150 14.80 -11.01 -4.11
C ALA A 150 14.39 -11.37 -2.67
N MET A 151 14.12 -12.64 -2.37
CA MET A 151 13.78 -13.07 -1.02
C MET A 151 14.92 -12.81 -0.02
N VAL A 152 16.16 -13.04 -0.42
CA VAL A 152 17.36 -12.74 0.42
C VAL A 152 17.46 -11.24 0.64
N ARG A 153 17.31 -10.45 -0.44
CA ARG A 153 17.34 -9.00 -0.38
C ARG A 153 16.27 -8.46 0.57
N LEU A 154 15.02 -8.89 0.43
CA LEU A 154 13.93 -8.49 1.32
C LEU A 154 14.19 -8.87 2.77
N ALA A 155 14.57 -10.12 3.02
CA ALA A 155 14.77 -10.60 4.38
C ALA A 155 15.94 -9.91 5.12
N ARG A 156 16.91 -9.37 4.38
CA ARG A 156 18.09 -8.67 4.95
C ARG A 156 17.95 -7.17 5.03
N ASP A 157 16.96 -6.61 4.35
CA ASP A 157 16.71 -5.17 4.31
C ASP A 157 15.91 -4.71 5.53
N GLN A 158 16.20 -3.47 6.01
CA GLN A 158 15.55 -2.88 7.20
C GLN A 158 14.05 -2.64 7.05
N TYR A 159 13.53 -2.54 5.84
CA TYR A 159 12.10 -2.38 5.52
C TYR A 159 11.53 -3.68 4.94
N GLY A 160 12.26 -4.30 4.04
CA GLY A 160 11.86 -5.52 3.35
C GLY A 160 11.54 -6.68 4.28
N HIS A 161 12.29 -6.84 5.39
CA HIS A 161 12.03 -7.91 6.36
C HIS A 161 10.63 -7.81 6.98
N MET A 162 10.10 -6.58 7.19
CA MET A 162 8.74 -6.35 7.69
C MET A 162 7.68 -6.90 6.72
N VAL A 163 7.94 -6.78 5.42
CA VAL A 163 7.07 -7.34 4.38
C VAL A 163 7.08 -8.86 4.45
N VAL A 164 8.28 -9.48 4.56
CA VAL A 164 8.40 -10.94 4.69
C VAL A 164 7.73 -11.46 5.97
N LEU A 165 7.91 -10.78 7.11
CA LEU A 165 7.24 -11.11 8.36
C LEU A 165 5.72 -11.05 8.22
N THR A 166 5.20 -10.00 7.57
CA THR A 166 3.76 -9.85 7.31
C THR A 166 3.24 -10.98 6.44
N MET A 167 3.95 -11.36 5.38
CA MET A 167 3.58 -12.52 4.55
C MET A 167 3.51 -13.81 5.38
N LEU A 168 4.48 -14.04 6.24
CA LEU A 168 4.48 -15.19 7.15
C LEU A 168 3.32 -15.16 8.14
N GLU A 169 2.90 -13.99 8.60
CA GLU A 169 1.82 -13.83 9.58
C GLU A 169 0.43 -13.99 8.97
N VAL A 170 0.16 -13.28 7.87
CA VAL A 170 -1.18 -13.11 7.30
C VAL A 170 -1.59 -14.27 6.41
N SER A 171 -0.65 -14.85 5.67
CA SER A 171 -0.96 -15.91 4.71
C SER A 171 -1.55 -17.15 5.41
N ARG A 172 -2.79 -17.47 5.09
CA ARG A 172 -3.51 -18.65 5.60
C ARG A 172 -3.40 -19.84 4.65
N HIS A 173 -3.13 -19.57 3.39
CA HIS A 173 -3.10 -20.58 2.34
C HIS A 173 -1.82 -21.43 2.42
N LYS A 174 -1.96 -22.75 2.46
CA LYS A 174 -0.84 -23.70 2.63
C LYS A 174 0.22 -23.58 1.53
N GLN A 175 -0.18 -23.27 0.30
CA GLN A 175 0.73 -23.10 -0.83
C GLN A 175 1.63 -21.89 -0.62
N ILE A 176 1.07 -20.74 -0.23
CA ILE A 176 1.81 -19.50 0.06
C ILE A 176 2.87 -19.77 1.14
N HIS A 177 2.46 -20.40 2.25
CA HIS A 177 3.38 -20.76 3.31
C HIS A 177 4.52 -21.67 2.85
N ASN A 178 4.23 -22.68 2.04
CA ASN A 178 5.25 -23.59 1.55
C ASN A 178 6.23 -22.89 0.62
N THR A 179 5.75 -22.03 -0.28
CA THR A 179 6.60 -21.24 -1.19
C THR A 179 7.55 -20.33 -0.41
N LEU A 180 7.02 -19.54 0.55
CA LEU A 180 7.84 -18.68 1.40
C LEU A 180 8.88 -19.47 2.21
N ARG A 181 8.45 -20.57 2.82
CA ARG A 181 9.34 -21.44 3.59
C ARG A 181 10.48 -21.98 2.76
N ILE A 182 10.19 -22.50 1.57
CA ILE A 182 11.21 -23.05 0.67
C ILE A 182 12.19 -21.94 0.25
N ALA A 183 11.68 -20.78 -0.18
CA ALA A 183 12.51 -19.67 -0.60
C ALA A 183 13.46 -19.18 0.50
N ILE A 184 13.02 -19.15 1.75
CA ILE A 184 13.85 -18.75 2.90
C ILE A 184 14.85 -19.85 3.28
N LEU A 185 14.43 -21.14 3.28
CA LEU A 185 15.28 -22.25 3.71
C LEU A 185 16.42 -22.54 2.73
N VAL A 186 16.13 -22.48 1.43
CA VAL A 186 17.16 -22.72 0.38
C VAL A 186 18.33 -21.74 0.50
N LYS A 187 18.05 -20.50 0.95
CA LYS A 187 19.03 -19.42 1.11
C LYS A 187 19.29 -19.06 2.58
N GLN A 188 19.06 -20.00 3.50
CA GLN A 188 19.06 -19.71 4.95
C GLN A 188 20.37 -19.07 5.43
N GLU A 189 21.53 -19.53 4.95
CA GLU A 189 22.83 -18.99 5.34
C GLU A 189 22.99 -17.53 4.90
N GLU A 190 22.58 -17.22 3.66
CA GLU A 190 22.61 -15.86 3.14
C GLU A 190 21.64 -14.95 3.91
N VAL A 191 20.41 -15.41 4.16
CA VAL A 191 19.39 -14.67 4.94
C VAL A 191 19.90 -14.40 6.35
N ALA A 192 20.55 -15.36 7.02
CA ALA A 192 21.07 -15.21 8.39
C ALA A 192 22.18 -14.17 8.54
N GLY A 193 22.72 -13.66 7.45
CA GLY A 193 23.84 -12.70 7.44
C GLY A 193 23.54 -11.35 8.10
N THR A 194 22.27 -11.01 8.35
CA THR A 194 21.87 -9.77 9.04
C THR A 194 20.98 -10.06 10.27
N GLU A 195 20.79 -9.06 11.13
CA GLU A 195 19.87 -9.15 12.27
C GLU A 195 18.44 -9.36 11.79
N PHE A 196 17.99 -8.61 10.79
CA PHE A 196 16.66 -8.72 10.18
C PHE A 196 16.41 -10.13 9.61
N GLY A 197 17.38 -10.67 8.88
CA GLY A 197 17.27 -12.02 8.33
C GLY A 197 17.19 -13.10 9.42
N ARG A 198 17.92 -12.94 10.53
CA ARG A 198 17.80 -13.85 11.68
C ARG A 198 16.41 -13.80 12.32
N GLU A 199 15.79 -12.62 12.39
CA GLU A 199 14.42 -12.46 12.88
C GLU A 199 13.43 -13.18 11.98
N VAL A 200 13.54 -13.03 10.67
CA VAL A 200 12.70 -13.74 9.68
C VAL A 200 12.81 -15.25 9.87
N ILE A 201 14.03 -15.80 9.99
CA ILE A 201 14.27 -17.24 10.23
C ILE A 201 13.64 -17.70 11.55
N LYS A 202 13.81 -16.92 12.61
CA LYS A 202 13.24 -17.21 13.94
C LYS A 202 11.73 -17.28 13.88
N THR A 203 11.08 -16.28 13.30
CA THR A 203 9.62 -16.21 13.15
C THR A 203 9.10 -17.37 12.31
N MET A 204 9.74 -17.65 11.17
CA MET A 204 9.40 -18.79 10.34
C MET A 204 9.45 -20.11 11.14
N ARG A 205 10.56 -20.38 11.86
CA ARG A 205 10.71 -21.61 12.65
C ARG A 205 9.68 -21.74 13.75
N THR A 206 9.34 -20.66 14.45
CA THR A 206 8.33 -20.66 15.50
C THR A 206 6.95 -21.01 14.93
N LYS A 207 6.57 -20.41 13.83
CA LYS A 207 5.27 -20.63 13.19
C LYS A 207 5.10 -22.05 12.64
N TYR A 208 6.18 -22.67 12.16
CA TYR A 208 6.14 -24.04 11.60
C TYR A 208 6.40 -25.15 12.63
N ARG A 209 6.81 -24.82 13.87
CA ARG A 209 6.86 -25.79 14.98
C ARG A 209 5.50 -25.98 15.66
N ALA A 210 4.61 -25.01 15.54
CA ALA A 210 3.31 -25.02 16.21
C ALA A 210 2.18 -25.68 15.37
N ARG A 211 2.53 -26.26 14.21
CA ARG A 211 1.61 -27.04 13.34
C ARG A 211 2.15 -28.45 13.12
#